data_0de7cef3e41f8b1db0f1e18a83c3aced
#
_entry.id   0de7cef3e41f8b1db0f1e18a83c3aced
#
_cell.length_a   1.000
_cell.length_b   1.000
_cell.length_c   1.000
_cell.angle_alpha   90.00
_cell.angle_beta   90.00
_cell.angle_gamma   90.00
#
_symmetry.space_group_name_H-M   'P 1'
#
loop_
_entity.id
_entity.type
_entity.pdbx_description
1 polymer ?
#
loop_
_entity_poly.entity_id
_entity_poly.type
_entity_poly.pdbx_seq_one_letter_code
_entity_poly.pdbx_strand_id
1 'polypeptide(L)'
;MENSNCDAKAHISAVIFDLDGTLLSTEQVTRDILKDFLAKYGKVPDKEKEKKRLGMANKEAAISIVNDYELPLTPEQFTLEIMPMYYGLWKQAKALPGVNRLMGHLRKHGVPFALASNSIRKNIDAKISHHEGWKENFTAILGSDQVKSGKPSPDMFLEAANRMSVDPDHCLVIEDSLIGVKAGKAAGMKVVAVPSLQIETHLYSIADSILHSLVEFQPQLWGLPQFRDWVDNTLPIEPIRIEGIFSNGLLLEYEDDGWSALPDQVWGLYIGWAKIDRQKVLKAVISIGWDLNCCISKRKIQAFTVDESNESIHDSKMQLLLVGYLRRSCYAGNMLNNLEILEEDKLAVRAFLNLPAFSYNTLNTFLQGDAVEDSLLP
;
A
#
# COMPACT_ATOMS: atom_id res chain seq x y z
N MET A 1 -27.31 -6.67 -40.28
CA MET A 1 -25.89 -7.08 -40.10
C MET A 1 -25.43 -6.28 -38.88
N GLU A 2 -25.65 -6.82 -37.71
CA GLU A 2 -25.22 -6.22 -36.45
C GLU A 2 -23.73 -6.60 -36.25
N ASN A 3 -22.89 -5.56 -36.34
CA ASN A 3 -21.48 -5.69 -35.96
C ASN A 3 -21.39 -5.81 -34.43
N SER A 4 -21.39 -7.03 -33.93
CA SER A 4 -20.97 -7.31 -32.57
C SER A 4 -19.44 -7.14 -32.50
N ASN A 5 -18.97 -5.91 -32.26
CA ASN A 5 -17.65 -5.68 -31.67
C ASN A 5 -17.70 -6.23 -30.26
N CYS A 6 -17.44 -7.51 -30.12
CA CYS A 6 -17.05 -8.11 -28.85
C CYS A 6 -15.62 -7.60 -28.58
N ASP A 7 -15.48 -6.56 -27.78
CA ASP A 7 -14.18 -6.16 -27.21
C ASP A 7 -13.59 -7.40 -26.57
N ALA A 8 -12.61 -8.00 -27.23
CA ALA A 8 -11.88 -9.13 -26.69
C ALA A 8 -11.21 -8.63 -25.40
N LYS A 9 -11.77 -9.02 -24.25
CA LYS A 9 -11.15 -8.75 -22.94
C LYS A 9 -9.69 -9.18 -23.05
N ALA A 10 -8.78 -8.25 -22.83
CA ALA A 10 -7.36 -8.53 -22.83
C ALA A 10 -7.11 -9.72 -21.88
N HIS A 11 -6.70 -10.84 -22.41
CA HIS A 11 -6.45 -12.04 -21.62
C HIS A 11 -5.06 -11.91 -21.00
N ILE A 12 -5.00 -11.40 -19.77
CA ILE A 12 -3.75 -11.35 -19.02
C ILE A 12 -3.37 -12.77 -18.59
N SER A 13 -2.11 -13.12 -18.80
CA SER A 13 -1.54 -14.42 -18.45
C SER A 13 -0.34 -14.32 -17.49
N ALA A 14 0.17 -13.10 -17.24
CA ALA A 14 1.23 -12.85 -16.26
C ALA A 14 1.08 -11.48 -15.59
N VAL A 15 1.61 -11.35 -14.38
CA VAL A 15 1.61 -10.08 -13.63
C VAL A 15 3.04 -9.66 -13.31
N ILE A 16 3.35 -8.36 -13.47
CA ILE A 16 4.65 -7.80 -13.11
C ILE A 16 4.43 -6.71 -12.05
N PHE A 17 5.06 -6.88 -10.91
CA PHE A 17 4.96 -5.95 -9.80
C PHE A 17 6.17 -5.03 -9.73
N ASP A 18 5.96 -3.77 -9.44
CA ASP A 18 6.97 -2.96 -8.80
C ASP A 18 7.10 -3.34 -7.31
N LEU A 19 8.12 -2.83 -6.63
CA LEU A 19 8.41 -3.16 -5.23
C LEU A 19 8.06 -2.03 -4.27
N ASP A 20 8.76 -0.90 -4.44
CA ASP A 20 8.78 0.19 -3.47
C ASP A 20 7.53 1.07 -3.61
N GLY A 21 6.65 1.10 -2.62
CA GLY A 21 5.36 1.79 -2.71
C GLY A 21 4.24 0.97 -3.37
N THR A 22 4.59 -0.16 -4.02
CA THR A 22 3.63 -1.08 -4.66
C THR A 22 3.41 -2.34 -3.82
N LEU A 23 4.47 -3.09 -3.53
CA LEU A 23 4.41 -4.29 -2.69
C LEU A 23 4.74 -3.99 -1.24
N LEU A 24 5.72 -3.11 -0.99
CA LEU A 24 6.24 -2.80 0.33
C LEU A 24 6.07 -1.31 0.67
N SER A 25 5.68 -1.03 1.91
CA SER A 25 5.67 0.31 2.48
C SER A 25 7.11 0.76 2.82
N THR A 26 7.95 0.92 1.79
CA THR A 26 9.34 1.35 1.95
C THR A 26 9.49 2.86 2.06
N GLU A 27 8.54 3.63 1.59
CA GLU A 27 8.59 5.10 1.59
C GLU A 27 8.61 5.67 3.00
N GLN A 28 7.79 5.12 3.90
CA GLN A 28 7.76 5.54 5.30
C GLN A 28 9.12 5.30 5.97
N VAL A 29 9.65 4.08 5.86
CA VAL A 29 10.97 3.72 6.40
C VAL A 29 12.07 4.62 5.83
N THR A 30 12.02 4.88 4.53
CA THR A 30 12.98 5.74 3.82
C THR A 30 12.91 7.18 4.31
N ARG A 31 11.72 7.69 4.57
CA ARG A 31 11.48 9.05 5.05
C ARG A 31 12.07 9.28 6.45
N ASP A 32 11.81 8.38 7.37
CA ASP A 32 12.32 8.48 8.74
C ASP A 32 13.85 8.52 8.75
N ILE A 33 14.49 7.67 7.94
CA ILE A 33 15.95 7.66 7.79
C ILE A 33 16.46 8.96 7.18
N LEU A 34 15.81 9.46 6.12
CA LEU A 34 16.21 10.71 5.50
C LEU A 34 16.06 11.88 6.46
N LYS A 35 15.01 11.90 7.28
CA LYS A 35 14.81 12.88 8.35
C LYS A 35 16.00 12.88 9.32
N ASP A 36 16.36 11.72 9.86
CA ASP A 36 17.46 11.56 10.79
C ASP A 36 18.81 11.94 10.16
N PHE A 37 18.99 11.59 8.88
CA PHE A 37 20.18 11.96 8.13
C PHE A 37 20.30 13.46 7.93
N LEU A 38 19.25 14.12 7.45
CA LEU A 38 19.19 15.55 7.20
C LEU A 38 19.38 16.37 8.48
N ALA A 39 18.86 15.88 9.61
CA ALA A 39 19.03 16.55 10.92
C ALA A 39 20.51 16.73 11.30
N LYS A 40 21.41 15.83 10.89
CA LYS A 40 22.87 15.97 11.10
C LYS A 40 23.46 17.21 10.45
N TYR A 41 22.79 17.70 9.40
CA TYR A 41 23.19 18.91 8.64
C TYR A 41 22.28 20.10 8.93
N GLY A 42 21.41 20.02 9.95
CA GLY A 42 20.46 21.09 10.29
C GLY A 42 19.39 21.33 9.25
N LYS A 43 19.08 20.30 8.41
CA LYS A 43 18.07 20.35 7.36
C LYS A 43 16.82 19.57 7.79
N VAL A 44 15.66 19.97 7.24
CA VAL A 44 14.37 19.34 7.49
C VAL A 44 13.81 18.79 6.17
N PRO A 45 13.20 17.61 6.14
CA PRO A 45 12.52 17.06 4.96
C PRO A 45 11.46 18.02 4.40
N ASP A 46 11.33 18.05 3.08
CA ASP A 46 10.36 18.85 2.34
C ASP A 46 9.51 17.95 1.46
N LYS A 47 8.18 18.00 1.64
CA LYS A 47 7.21 17.13 0.95
C LYS A 47 7.28 17.25 -0.57
N GLU A 48 7.42 18.46 -1.11
CA GLU A 48 7.47 18.66 -2.56
C GLU A 48 8.75 18.11 -3.18
N LYS A 49 9.87 18.23 -2.44
CA LYS A 49 11.13 17.62 -2.83
C LYS A 49 11.07 16.09 -2.79
N GLU A 50 10.37 15.52 -1.82
CA GLU A 50 10.18 14.07 -1.70
C GLU A 50 9.31 13.53 -2.84
N LYS A 51 8.20 14.19 -3.16
CA LYS A 51 7.32 13.80 -4.28
C LYS A 51 8.07 13.68 -5.62
N LYS A 52 8.99 14.60 -5.90
CA LYS A 52 9.79 14.58 -7.13
C LYS A 52 10.65 13.32 -7.26
N ARG A 53 10.99 12.68 -6.15
CA ARG A 53 11.90 11.54 -6.11
C ARG A 53 11.21 10.19 -6.17
N LEU A 54 9.88 10.14 -6.08
CA LEU A 54 9.12 8.90 -6.17
C LEU A 54 9.44 8.12 -7.44
N GLY A 55 9.80 6.87 -7.30
CA GLY A 55 10.15 5.98 -8.41
C GLY A 55 11.51 6.25 -9.06
N MET A 56 12.29 7.26 -8.64
CA MET A 56 13.63 7.50 -9.17
C MET A 56 14.58 6.35 -8.83
N ALA A 57 15.55 6.10 -9.72
CA ALA A 57 16.65 5.21 -9.42
C ALA A 57 17.53 5.80 -8.28
N ASN A 58 18.12 4.94 -7.45
CA ASN A 58 18.89 5.36 -6.26
C ASN A 58 19.97 6.42 -6.56
N LYS A 59 20.65 6.32 -7.70
CA LYS A 59 21.67 7.27 -8.10
C LYS A 59 21.08 8.66 -8.39
N GLU A 60 19.96 8.71 -9.09
CA GLU A 60 19.27 9.96 -9.42
C GLU A 60 18.67 10.59 -8.16
N ALA A 61 18.09 9.77 -7.27
CA ALA A 61 17.59 10.23 -5.99
C ALA A 61 18.71 10.82 -5.11
N ALA A 62 19.88 10.21 -5.06
CA ALA A 62 21.04 10.72 -4.31
C ALA A 62 21.49 12.09 -4.84
N ILE A 63 21.58 12.26 -6.17
CA ILE A 63 21.91 13.54 -6.81
C ILE A 63 20.88 14.60 -6.44
N SER A 64 19.59 14.26 -6.53
CA SER A 64 18.49 15.16 -6.19
C SER A 64 18.54 15.59 -4.72
N ILE A 65 18.75 14.66 -3.78
CA ILE A 65 18.81 14.96 -2.34
C ILE A 65 19.98 15.91 -2.03
N VAL A 66 21.18 15.59 -2.52
CA VAL A 66 22.35 16.43 -2.28
C VAL A 66 22.12 17.85 -2.77
N ASN A 67 21.57 18.01 -3.97
CA ASN A 67 21.31 19.32 -4.58
C ASN A 67 20.15 20.05 -3.88
N ASP A 68 19.01 19.37 -3.66
CA ASP A 68 17.79 19.98 -3.11
C ASP A 68 17.98 20.48 -1.66
N TYR A 69 18.83 19.80 -0.88
CA TYR A 69 19.12 20.17 0.50
C TYR A 69 20.49 20.86 0.67
N GLU A 70 21.21 21.09 -0.44
CA GLU A 70 22.53 21.76 -0.42
C GLU A 70 23.48 21.08 0.59
N LEU A 71 23.57 19.74 0.52
CA LEU A 71 24.41 19.00 1.46
C LEU A 71 25.89 19.16 1.08
N PRO A 72 26.80 19.27 2.06
CA PRO A 72 28.25 19.38 1.83
C PRO A 72 28.86 17.99 1.51
N LEU A 73 28.20 17.24 0.63
CA LEU A 73 28.55 15.86 0.26
C LEU A 73 28.46 15.69 -1.26
N THR A 74 29.26 14.78 -1.81
CA THR A 74 28.94 14.27 -3.16
C THR A 74 27.79 13.24 -3.08
N PRO A 75 27.08 12.95 -4.19
CA PRO A 75 26.07 11.92 -4.23
C PRO A 75 26.58 10.53 -3.80
N GLU A 76 27.84 10.23 -4.12
CA GLU A 76 28.50 8.99 -3.72
C GLU A 76 28.77 8.94 -2.21
N GLN A 77 29.24 10.04 -1.61
CA GLN A 77 29.44 10.15 -0.16
C GLN A 77 28.11 10.04 0.57
N PHE A 78 27.07 10.76 0.12
CA PHE A 78 25.72 10.63 0.65
C PHE A 78 25.23 9.17 0.63
N THR A 79 25.39 8.48 -0.52
CA THR A 79 24.99 7.08 -0.67
C THR A 79 25.74 6.18 0.30
N LEU A 80 27.06 6.35 0.45
CA LEU A 80 27.86 5.55 1.37
C LEU A 80 27.44 5.72 2.84
N GLU A 81 27.03 6.93 3.24
CA GLU A 81 26.65 7.23 4.61
C GLU A 81 25.21 6.79 4.93
N ILE A 82 24.25 6.93 3.98
CA ILE A 82 22.84 6.64 4.24
C ILE A 82 22.50 5.16 4.05
N MET A 83 23.16 4.45 3.13
CA MET A 83 22.83 3.05 2.83
C MET A 83 22.91 2.10 4.03
N PRO A 84 23.90 2.19 4.95
CA PRO A 84 23.90 1.37 6.15
C PRO A 84 22.66 1.56 7.04
N MET A 85 22.11 2.79 7.09
CA MET A 85 20.87 3.07 7.84
C MET A 85 19.67 2.37 7.20
N TYR A 86 19.57 2.39 5.87
CA TYR A 86 18.52 1.69 5.14
C TYR A 86 18.55 0.18 5.35
N TYR A 87 19.71 -0.47 5.24
CA TYR A 87 19.82 -1.93 5.39
C TYR A 87 19.27 -2.45 6.73
N GLY A 88 19.45 -1.69 7.81
CA GLY A 88 18.92 -2.05 9.13
C GLY A 88 17.39 -2.00 9.22
N LEU A 89 16.75 -1.09 8.50
CA LEU A 89 15.34 -0.79 8.62
C LEU A 89 14.47 -1.35 7.49
N TRP A 90 15.01 -1.67 6.31
CA TRP A 90 14.24 -2.32 5.24
C TRP A 90 13.57 -3.62 5.67
N LYS A 91 14.18 -4.32 6.62
CA LYS A 91 13.60 -5.51 7.24
C LYS A 91 12.27 -5.25 7.97
N GLN A 92 11.97 -3.99 8.28
CA GLN A 92 10.73 -3.58 8.95
C GLN A 92 9.65 -3.15 7.96
N ALA A 93 9.98 -3.04 6.65
CA ALA A 93 9.02 -2.67 5.63
C ALA A 93 7.93 -3.74 5.53
N LYS A 94 6.69 -3.34 5.79
CA LYS A 94 5.53 -4.23 5.76
C LYS A 94 4.97 -4.34 4.35
N ALA A 95 4.39 -5.48 4.04
CA ALA A 95 3.58 -5.64 2.84
C ALA A 95 2.41 -4.65 2.86
N LEU A 96 2.12 -4.03 1.71
CA LEU A 96 0.97 -3.15 1.57
C LEU A 96 -0.34 -3.96 1.53
N PRO A 97 -1.48 -3.38 1.93
CA PRO A 97 -2.75 -4.09 1.99
C PRO A 97 -3.13 -4.74 0.66
N GLY A 98 -3.50 -6.02 0.69
CA GLY A 98 -3.91 -6.80 -0.48
C GLY A 98 -2.76 -7.47 -1.26
N VAL A 99 -1.50 -7.19 -0.94
CA VAL A 99 -0.33 -7.76 -1.64
C VAL A 99 -0.23 -9.27 -1.47
N ASN A 100 -0.17 -9.75 -0.23
CA ASN A 100 -0.05 -11.19 0.05
C ASN A 100 -1.28 -11.96 -0.46
N ARG A 101 -2.47 -11.37 -0.34
CA ARG A 101 -3.70 -11.89 -0.93
C ARG A 101 -3.57 -12.11 -2.43
N LEU A 102 -3.13 -11.10 -3.18
CA LEU A 102 -3.00 -11.18 -4.63
C LEU A 102 -1.90 -12.17 -5.04
N MET A 103 -0.72 -12.09 -4.43
CA MET A 103 0.39 -13.01 -4.73
C MET A 103 0.01 -14.47 -4.43
N GLY A 104 -0.61 -14.73 -3.28
CA GLY A 104 -1.12 -16.06 -2.91
C GLY A 104 -2.15 -16.58 -3.90
N HIS A 105 -3.05 -15.71 -4.36
CA HIS A 105 -4.06 -16.03 -5.36
C HIS A 105 -3.45 -16.38 -6.72
N LEU A 106 -2.51 -15.56 -7.22
CA LEU A 106 -1.80 -15.84 -8.49
C LEU A 106 -1.06 -17.17 -8.41
N ARG A 107 -0.34 -17.44 -7.32
CA ARG A 107 0.34 -18.70 -7.08
C ARG A 107 -0.62 -19.88 -7.09
N LYS A 108 -1.73 -19.79 -6.35
CA LYS A 108 -2.77 -20.85 -6.26
C LYS A 108 -3.33 -21.22 -7.64
N HIS A 109 -3.41 -20.27 -8.54
CA HIS A 109 -3.96 -20.46 -9.87
C HIS A 109 -2.90 -20.65 -10.96
N GLY A 110 -1.62 -20.77 -10.61
CA GLY A 110 -0.52 -21.00 -11.56
C GLY A 110 -0.27 -19.83 -12.51
N VAL A 111 -0.68 -18.61 -12.14
CA VAL A 111 -0.39 -17.40 -12.92
C VAL A 111 1.03 -16.94 -12.60
N PRO A 112 1.97 -16.93 -13.56
CA PRO A 112 3.33 -16.48 -13.32
C PRO A 112 3.36 -14.98 -12.98
N PHE A 113 4.26 -14.61 -12.09
CA PHE A 113 4.49 -13.21 -11.78
C PHE A 113 5.95 -12.90 -11.51
N ALA A 114 6.34 -11.66 -11.83
CA ALA A 114 7.69 -11.15 -11.69
C ALA A 114 7.73 -9.88 -10.84
N LEU A 115 8.91 -9.58 -10.32
CA LEU A 115 9.21 -8.33 -9.63
C LEU A 115 10.19 -7.52 -10.48
N ALA A 116 9.91 -6.24 -10.68
CA ALA A 116 10.71 -5.31 -11.49
C ALA A 116 10.82 -3.94 -10.81
N SER A 117 11.98 -3.62 -10.24
CA SER A 117 12.20 -2.40 -9.44
C SER A 117 13.41 -1.59 -9.90
N ASN A 118 13.33 -0.25 -9.82
CA ASN A 118 14.48 0.63 -10.03
C ASN A 118 15.56 0.52 -8.94
N SER A 119 15.31 -0.23 -7.87
CA SER A 119 16.34 -0.63 -6.91
C SER A 119 17.32 -1.61 -7.56
N ILE A 120 18.59 -1.60 -7.14
CA ILE A 120 19.56 -2.63 -7.54
C ILE A 120 19.18 -3.98 -6.91
N ARG A 121 19.53 -5.08 -7.56
CA ARG A 121 19.16 -6.44 -7.14
C ARG A 121 19.50 -6.74 -5.68
N LYS A 122 20.67 -6.36 -5.22
CA LYS A 122 21.09 -6.55 -3.81
C LYS A 122 20.11 -5.89 -2.83
N ASN A 123 19.62 -4.70 -3.15
CA ASN A 123 18.67 -3.98 -2.29
C ASN A 123 17.29 -4.62 -2.30
N ILE A 124 16.84 -5.11 -3.47
CA ILE A 124 15.60 -5.88 -3.59
C ILE A 124 15.66 -7.12 -2.68
N ASP A 125 16.72 -7.93 -2.81
CA ASP A 125 16.90 -9.13 -2.00
C ASP A 125 16.87 -8.81 -0.48
N ALA A 126 17.46 -7.68 -0.06
CA ALA A 126 17.43 -7.25 1.34
C ALA A 126 16.03 -6.87 1.80
N LYS A 127 15.26 -6.15 0.97
CA LYS A 127 13.90 -5.70 1.28
C LYS A 127 12.92 -6.86 1.42
N ILE A 128 13.00 -7.85 0.53
CA ILE A 128 12.07 -9.00 0.53
C ILE A 128 12.51 -10.15 1.45
N SER A 129 13.71 -10.09 2.05
CA SER A 129 14.30 -11.21 2.82
C SER A 129 13.49 -11.66 4.04
N HIS A 130 12.60 -10.81 4.56
CA HIS A 130 11.75 -11.08 5.71
C HIS A 130 10.32 -11.47 5.36
N HIS A 131 10.00 -11.50 4.07
CA HIS A 131 8.70 -11.92 3.57
C HIS A 131 8.83 -13.39 3.13
N GLU A 132 8.36 -14.28 3.98
CA GLU A 132 8.47 -15.73 3.75
C GLU A 132 7.81 -16.14 2.43
N GLY A 133 8.48 -16.98 1.66
CA GLY A 133 8.00 -17.48 0.39
C GLY A 133 7.97 -16.46 -0.77
N TRP A 134 8.24 -15.20 -0.54
CA TRP A 134 8.17 -14.21 -1.62
C TRP A 134 9.18 -14.48 -2.73
N LYS A 135 10.45 -14.70 -2.34
CA LYS A 135 11.54 -14.91 -3.29
C LYS A 135 11.31 -16.12 -4.21
N GLU A 136 10.79 -17.18 -3.64
CA GLU A 136 10.51 -18.45 -4.32
C GLU A 136 9.29 -18.38 -5.23
N ASN A 137 8.36 -17.49 -4.94
CA ASN A 137 7.11 -17.33 -5.69
C ASN A 137 7.29 -16.51 -6.96
N PHE A 138 8.28 -15.62 -7.03
CA PHE A 138 8.53 -14.84 -8.24
C PHE A 138 9.24 -15.70 -9.31
N THR A 139 8.66 -15.76 -10.50
CA THR A 139 9.30 -16.39 -11.69
C THR A 139 10.56 -15.64 -12.08
N ALA A 140 10.57 -14.32 -11.92
CA ALA A 140 11.75 -13.48 -12.15
C ALA A 140 11.78 -12.31 -11.18
N ILE A 141 12.99 -11.89 -10.78
CA ILE A 141 13.23 -10.69 -9.99
C ILE A 141 14.30 -9.87 -10.69
N LEU A 142 13.98 -8.62 -11.00
CA LEU A 142 14.81 -7.70 -11.78
C LEU A 142 15.08 -6.42 -11.01
N GLY A 143 16.36 -6.04 -10.96
CA GLY A 143 16.82 -4.76 -10.49
C GLY A 143 17.37 -3.89 -11.62
N SER A 144 17.56 -2.60 -11.35
CA SER A 144 18.07 -1.63 -12.32
C SER A 144 19.48 -1.94 -12.86
N ASP A 145 20.27 -2.70 -12.11
CA ASP A 145 21.60 -3.19 -12.49
C ASP A 145 21.58 -4.38 -13.43
N GLN A 146 20.40 -4.90 -13.79
CA GLN A 146 20.23 -6.07 -14.65
C GLN A 146 19.61 -5.75 -16.03
N VAL A 147 19.39 -4.47 -16.31
CA VAL A 147 18.84 -3.96 -17.57
C VAL A 147 19.66 -2.80 -18.09
N LYS A 148 19.49 -2.46 -19.36
CA LYS A 148 20.23 -1.35 -19.98
C LYS A 148 19.80 0.00 -19.42
N SER A 149 18.48 0.18 -19.24
CA SER A 149 17.89 1.41 -18.72
C SER A 149 16.77 1.08 -17.73
N GLY A 150 16.75 1.80 -16.60
CA GLY A 150 15.65 1.71 -15.63
C GLY A 150 14.40 2.46 -16.09
N LYS A 151 13.32 2.36 -15.31
CA LYS A 151 12.09 3.15 -15.53
C LYS A 151 12.43 4.65 -15.60
N PRO A 152 11.89 5.42 -16.52
CA PRO A 152 10.70 5.16 -17.35
C PRO A 152 10.96 4.40 -18.66
N SER A 153 12.18 3.88 -18.92
CA SER A 153 12.40 2.97 -20.05
C SER A 153 11.59 1.68 -19.89
N PRO A 154 11.08 1.09 -20.98
CA PRO A 154 10.33 -0.16 -20.95
C PRO A 154 11.21 -1.40 -20.66
N ASP A 155 12.53 -1.26 -20.72
CA ASP A 155 13.49 -2.37 -20.74
C ASP A 155 13.26 -3.37 -19.59
N MET A 156 12.96 -2.87 -18.41
CA MET A 156 12.78 -3.69 -17.22
C MET A 156 11.54 -4.57 -17.31
N PHE A 157 10.43 -4.01 -17.78
CA PHE A 157 9.18 -4.76 -17.93
C PHE A 157 9.25 -5.73 -19.11
N LEU A 158 9.89 -5.32 -20.23
CA LEU A 158 10.13 -6.22 -21.36
C LEU A 158 11.03 -7.41 -20.98
N GLU A 159 12.09 -7.16 -20.21
CA GLU A 159 12.95 -8.24 -19.71
C GLU A 159 12.22 -9.16 -18.72
N ALA A 160 11.32 -8.62 -17.87
CA ALA A 160 10.49 -9.43 -16.99
C ALA A 160 9.56 -10.35 -17.78
N ALA A 161 8.88 -9.84 -18.79
CA ALA A 161 8.02 -10.61 -19.68
C ALA A 161 8.81 -11.71 -20.42
N ASN A 162 10.00 -11.36 -20.94
CA ASN A 162 10.91 -12.30 -21.60
C ASN A 162 11.31 -13.46 -20.66
N ARG A 163 11.68 -13.18 -19.41
CA ARG A 163 12.03 -14.23 -18.42
C ARG A 163 10.86 -15.12 -18.04
N MET A 164 9.64 -14.58 -18.09
CA MET A 164 8.41 -15.37 -17.89
C MET A 164 7.97 -16.11 -19.15
N SER A 165 8.59 -15.84 -20.33
CA SER A 165 8.19 -16.36 -21.63
C SER A 165 6.74 -16.00 -22.00
N VAL A 166 6.32 -14.75 -21.70
CA VAL A 166 4.99 -14.21 -21.95
C VAL A 166 5.10 -12.96 -22.83
N ASP A 167 4.21 -12.85 -23.81
CA ASP A 167 4.17 -11.66 -24.66
C ASP A 167 3.77 -10.41 -23.83
N PRO A 168 4.39 -9.24 -24.07
CA PRO A 168 4.12 -8.02 -23.31
C PRO A 168 2.65 -7.59 -23.27
N ASP A 169 1.89 -7.79 -24.35
CA ASP A 169 0.46 -7.44 -24.43
C ASP A 169 -0.44 -8.34 -23.55
N HIS A 170 0.06 -9.51 -23.11
CA HIS A 170 -0.57 -10.39 -22.14
C HIS A 170 -0.05 -10.19 -20.70
N CYS A 171 0.75 -9.16 -20.45
CA CYS A 171 1.25 -8.81 -19.12
C CYS A 171 0.47 -7.67 -18.50
N LEU A 172 0.19 -7.79 -17.21
CA LEU A 172 -0.35 -6.73 -16.36
C LEU A 172 0.74 -6.20 -15.43
N VAL A 173 1.05 -4.92 -15.55
CA VAL A 173 1.94 -4.21 -14.62
C VAL A 173 1.12 -3.62 -13.49
N ILE A 174 1.60 -3.78 -12.25
CA ILE A 174 1.06 -3.12 -11.06
C ILE A 174 2.15 -2.21 -10.50
N GLU A 175 1.82 -0.92 -10.35
CA GLU A 175 2.79 0.16 -10.12
C GLU A 175 2.20 1.30 -9.31
N ASP A 176 3.02 1.96 -8.47
CA ASP A 176 2.60 3.12 -7.68
C ASP A 176 3.10 4.45 -8.23
N SER A 177 4.22 4.44 -8.96
CA SER A 177 4.88 5.65 -9.45
C SER A 177 4.50 6.01 -10.89
N LEU A 178 4.42 7.31 -11.19
CA LEU A 178 4.16 7.77 -12.56
C LEU A 178 5.26 7.35 -13.54
N ILE A 179 6.50 7.25 -13.07
CA ILE A 179 7.66 6.82 -13.86
C ILE A 179 7.47 5.36 -14.29
N GLY A 180 7.06 4.50 -13.37
CA GLY A 180 6.83 3.09 -13.68
C GLY A 180 5.57 2.86 -14.52
N VAL A 181 4.48 3.61 -14.28
CA VAL A 181 3.30 3.57 -15.15
C VAL A 181 3.66 3.93 -16.60
N LYS A 182 4.48 4.97 -16.81
CA LYS A 182 4.98 5.32 -18.15
C LYS A 182 5.82 4.19 -18.76
N ALA A 183 6.68 3.54 -17.98
CA ALA A 183 7.49 2.41 -18.44
C ALA A 183 6.62 1.22 -18.86
N GLY A 184 5.60 0.86 -18.07
CA GLY A 184 4.65 -0.22 -18.40
C GLY A 184 3.87 0.07 -19.68
N LYS A 185 3.38 1.32 -19.83
CA LYS A 185 2.70 1.74 -21.08
C LYS A 185 3.66 1.74 -22.28
N ALA A 186 4.91 2.17 -22.12
CA ALA A 186 5.91 2.13 -23.17
C ALA A 186 6.29 0.70 -23.56
N ALA A 187 6.17 -0.27 -22.65
CA ALA A 187 6.34 -1.69 -22.92
C ALA A 187 5.14 -2.33 -23.68
N GLY A 188 4.07 -1.59 -23.96
CA GLY A 188 2.86 -2.11 -24.57
C GLY A 188 1.94 -2.90 -23.63
N MET A 189 2.22 -2.86 -22.32
CA MET A 189 1.50 -3.65 -21.32
C MET A 189 0.24 -2.94 -20.80
N LYS A 190 -0.67 -3.73 -20.21
CA LYS A 190 -1.74 -3.18 -19.36
C LYS A 190 -1.16 -2.75 -18.03
N VAL A 191 -1.66 -1.63 -17.49
CA VAL A 191 -1.14 -1.06 -16.24
C VAL A 191 -2.25 -0.75 -15.27
N VAL A 192 -2.16 -1.28 -14.07
CA VAL A 192 -2.92 -0.87 -12.90
C VAL A 192 -2.03 0.02 -12.05
N ALA A 193 -2.41 1.28 -11.90
CA ALA A 193 -1.76 2.19 -10.98
C ALA A 193 -2.36 2.06 -9.57
N VAL A 194 -1.50 1.99 -8.55
CA VAL A 194 -1.86 2.04 -7.12
C VAL A 194 -1.02 3.14 -6.46
N PRO A 195 -1.30 4.42 -6.75
CA PRO A 195 -0.44 5.53 -6.37
C PRO A 195 -0.11 5.52 -4.88
N SER A 196 1.16 5.62 -4.52
CA SER A 196 1.62 5.78 -3.15
C SER A 196 1.23 7.14 -2.56
N LEU A 197 0.98 8.16 -3.43
CA LEU A 197 0.41 9.44 -3.07
C LEU A 197 -0.99 9.60 -3.69
N GLN A 198 -2.01 9.60 -2.87
CA GLN A 198 -3.41 9.58 -3.31
C GLN A 198 -3.96 10.92 -3.80
N ILE A 199 -3.24 12.03 -3.58
CA ILE A 199 -3.73 13.39 -3.86
C ILE A 199 -3.72 13.72 -5.34
N GLU A 200 -2.81 13.13 -6.13
CA GLU A 200 -2.54 13.47 -7.53
C GLU A 200 -2.93 12.34 -8.49
N THR A 201 -3.97 11.58 -8.18
CA THR A 201 -4.40 10.42 -8.99
C THR A 201 -4.71 10.78 -10.45
N HIS A 202 -5.07 12.04 -10.73
CA HIS A 202 -5.32 12.51 -12.10
C HIS A 202 -4.08 12.42 -13.02
N LEU A 203 -2.86 12.45 -12.47
CA LEU A 203 -1.62 12.28 -13.22
C LEU A 203 -1.46 10.87 -13.80
N TYR A 204 -2.17 9.90 -13.23
CA TYR A 204 -2.12 8.48 -13.60
C TYR A 204 -3.15 8.11 -14.69
N SER A 205 -3.78 9.11 -15.35
CA SER A 205 -4.81 8.90 -16.37
C SER A 205 -4.37 8.06 -17.58
N ILE A 206 -3.07 7.87 -17.79
CA ILE A 206 -2.52 6.98 -18.82
C ILE A 206 -2.58 5.49 -18.43
N ALA A 207 -2.78 5.15 -17.15
CA ALA A 207 -2.98 3.78 -16.69
C ALA A 207 -4.34 3.24 -17.17
N ASP A 208 -4.44 1.92 -17.36
CA ASP A 208 -5.71 1.27 -17.75
C ASP A 208 -6.70 1.22 -16.57
N SER A 209 -6.21 1.25 -15.33
CA SER A 209 -7.01 1.35 -14.10
C SER A 209 -6.21 2.04 -13.00
N ILE A 210 -6.92 2.74 -12.12
CA ILE A 210 -6.35 3.39 -10.93
C ILE A 210 -7.11 2.86 -9.71
N LEU A 211 -6.37 2.30 -8.75
CA LEU A 211 -6.89 1.81 -7.49
C LEU A 211 -6.27 2.60 -6.33
N HIS A 212 -6.97 2.70 -5.21
CA HIS A 212 -6.39 3.29 -4.00
C HIS A 212 -5.55 2.27 -3.22
N SER A 213 -5.90 1.00 -3.34
CA SER A 213 -5.23 -0.11 -2.66
C SER A 213 -5.42 -1.40 -3.45
N LEU A 214 -4.49 -2.35 -3.31
CA LEU A 214 -4.64 -3.68 -3.90
C LEU A 214 -5.76 -4.51 -3.26
N VAL A 215 -6.34 -4.09 -2.12
CA VAL A 215 -7.57 -4.71 -1.60
C VAL A 215 -8.75 -4.54 -2.56
N GLU A 216 -8.73 -3.49 -3.39
CA GLU A 216 -9.77 -3.20 -4.40
C GLU A 216 -9.55 -3.97 -5.71
N PHE A 217 -8.42 -4.66 -5.89
CA PHE A 217 -8.10 -5.34 -7.13
C PHE A 217 -9.10 -6.45 -7.44
N GLN A 218 -9.59 -6.49 -8.67
CA GLN A 218 -10.56 -7.47 -9.16
C GLN A 218 -9.93 -8.25 -10.32
N PRO A 219 -9.38 -9.45 -10.07
CA PRO A 219 -8.67 -10.23 -11.10
C PRO A 219 -9.52 -10.56 -12.33
N GLN A 220 -10.83 -10.77 -12.13
CA GLN A 220 -11.76 -11.12 -13.23
C GLN A 220 -11.91 -10.02 -14.28
N LEU A 221 -11.60 -8.76 -13.96
CA LEU A 221 -11.59 -7.67 -14.94
C LEU A 221 -10.47 -7.81 -15.96
N TRP A 222 -9.43 -8.58 -15.61
CA TRP A 222 -8.22 -8.81 -16.41
C TRP A 222 -8.19 -10.22 -17.02
N GLY A 223 -9.28 -10.98 -16.93
CA GLY A 223 -9.32 -12.37 -17.38
C GLY A 223 -8.64 -13.36 -16.45
N LEU A 224 -8.21 -12.92 -15.27
CA LEU A 224 -7.64 -13.76 -14.23
C LEU A 224 -8.74 -14.42 -13.37
N PRO A 225 -8.45 -15.54 -12.69
CA PRO A 225 -9.42 -16.20 -11.80
C PRO A 225 -9.93 -15.23 -10.71
N GLN A 226 -11.23 -15.28 -10.45
CA GLN A 226 -11.89 -14.42 -9.46
C GLN A 226 -11.51 -14.81 -8.02
N PHE A 227 -11.38 -13.81 -7.15
CA PHE A 227 -11.29 -14.03 -5.70
C PHE A 227 -12.60 -14.66 -5.15
N ARG A 228 -12.47 -15.50 -4.12
CA ARG A 228 -13.61 -16.15 -3.41
C ARG A 228 -13.42 -16.11 -1.90
N ASP A 229 -12.86 -15.04 -1.39
CA ASP A 229 -12.38 -14.88 -0.01
C ASP A 229 -13.17 -13.82 0.80
N TRP A 230 -14.27 -13.32 0.24
CA TRP A 230 -15.18 -12.45 0.98
C TRP A 230 -16.03 -13.28 1.94
N VAL A 231 -16.17 -12.82 3.19
CA VAL A 231 -16.96 -13.43 4.25
C VAL A 231 -17.94 -12.39 4.76
N ASP A 232 -19.25 -12.69 4.70
CA ASP A 232 -20.32 -11.80 5.17
C ASP A 232 -20.16 -10.34 4.66
N ASN A 233 -19.94 -10.17 3.36
CA ASN A 233 -19.69 -8.88 2.70
C ASN A 233 -18.46 -8.12 3.20
N THR A 234 -17.54 -8.80 3.87
CA THR A 234 -16.29 -8.25 4.37
C THR A 234 -15.11 -8.99 3.76
N LEU A 235 -14.09 -8.27 3.31
CA LEU A 235 -12.83 -8.88 2.92
C LEU A 235 -11.90 -8.95 4.14
N PRO A 236 -11.53 -10.15 4.62
CA PRO A 236 -10.50 -10.28 5.64
C PRO A 236 -9.19 -9.63 5.18
N ILE A 237 -8.54 -8.89 6.06
CA ILE A 237 -7.24 -8.27 5.79
C ILE A 237 -6.24 -8.64 6.88
N GLU A 238 -4.97 -8.54 6.58
CA GLU A 238 -3.92 -8.57 7.61
C GLU A 238 -4.17 -7.47 8.63
N PRO A 239 -4.06 -7.76 9.95
CA PRO A 239 -4.41 -6.79 10.97
C PRO A 239 -3.56 -5.51 10.91
N ILE A 240 -4.23 -4.36 10.85
CA ILE A 240 -3.59 -3.04 10.88
C ILE A 240 -3.89 -2.40 12.23
N ARG A 241 -2.83 -2.02 12.97
CA ARG A 241 -2.97 -1.31 14.25
C ARG A 241 -2.74 0.18 14.06
N ILE A 242 -3.62 0.98 14.67
CA ILE A 242 -3.54 2.45 14.71
C ILE A 242 -3.73 2.89 16.16
N GLU A 243 -2.94 3.85 16.61
CA GLU A 243 -3.02 4.40 17.94
C GLU A 243 -3.10 5.93 17.89
N GLY A 244 -3.86 6.53 18.80
CA GLY A 244 -4.00 7.98 18.84
C GLY A 244 -4.90 8.46 19.95
N ILE A 245 -5.22 9.75 19.91
CA ILE A 245 -6.20 10.38 20.80
C ILE A 245 -7.51 10.51 20.03
N PHE A 246 -8.56 9.95 20.59
CA PHE A 246 -9.92 10.06 20.03
C PHE A 246 -10.61 11.30 20.60
N SER A 247 -11.00 12.20 19.73
CA SER A 247 -11.70 13.43 20.08
C SER A 247 -12.73 13.78 19.01
N ASN A 248 -13.96 14.11 19.40
CA ASN A 248 -15.02 14.53 18.49
C ASN A 248 -15.26 13.60 17.29
N GLY A 249 -15.20 12.27 17.49
CA GLY A 249 -15.40 11.29 16.43
C GLY A 249 -14.19 11.05 15.53
N LEU A 250 -13.08 11.74 15.77
CA LEU A 250 -11.84 11.63 15.02
C LEU A 250 -10.76 10.98 15.87
N LEU A 251 -10.00 10.08 15.28
CA LEU A 251 -8.74 9.61 15.84
C LEU A 251 -7.60 10.48 15.29
N LEU A 252 -6.94 11.19 16.20
CA LEU A 252 -5.72 11.91 15.91
C LEU A 252 -4.55 10.96 16.19
N GLU A 253 -3.88 10.51 15.13
CA GLU A 253 -2.67 9.70 15.28
C GLU A 253 -1.62 10.44 16.10
N TYR A 254 -0.79 9.69 16.83
CA TYR A 254 0.44 10.28 17.40
C TYR A 254 1.37 10.59 16.23
N GLU A 255 1.31 11.81 15.74
CA GLU A 255 2.12 12.28 14.63
C GLU A 255 3.48 12.72 15.14
N ASP A 256 4.54 12.16 14.56
CA ASP A 256 5.86 12.77 14.56
C ASP A 256 5.93 13.66 13.30
N ASP A 257 5.94 14.97 13.47
CA ASP A 257 6.07 15.99 12.41
C ASP A 257 4.97 16.01 11.32
N GLY A 258 3.74 15.60 11.62
CA GLY A 258 2.58 15.73 10.75
C GLY A 258 2.51 14.68 9.62
N TRP A 259 3.17 13.53 9.79
CA TRP A 259 3.07 12.38 8.91
C TRP A 259 2.28 11.25 9.57
N SER A 260 1.39 10.60 8.81
CA SER A 260 0.67 9.43 9.28
C SER A 260 1.58 8.20 9.32
N ALA A 261 1.41 7.37 10.33
CA ALA A 261 2.07 6.07 10.43
C ALA A 261 1.53 5.05 9.41
N LEU A 262 0.42 5.35 8.72
CA LEU A 262 -0.20 4.47 7.74
C LEU A 262 0.22 4.83 6.32
N PRO A 263 0.43 3.83 5.45
CA PRO A 263 0.55 4.06 4.01
C PRO A 263 -0.70 4.76 3.44
N ASP A 264 -0.53 5.58 2.41
CA ASP A 264 -1.64 6.28 1.74
C ASP A 264 -2.66 5.31 1.13
N GLN A 265 -2.24 4.10 0.78
CA GLN A 265 -3.07 3.02 0.27
C GLN A 265 -4.05 2.44 1.32
N VAL A 266 -3.88 2.75 2.61
CA VAL A 266 -4.89 2.43 3.62
C VAL A 266 -5.99 3.48 3.55
N TRP A 267 -6.99 3.22 2.72
CA TRP A 267 -8.12 4.10 2.42
C TRP A 267 -9.41 3.29 2.28
N GLY A 268 -10.51 3.77 2.82
CA GLY A 268 -11.83 3.16 2.70
C GLY A 268 -12.53 2.95 4.03
N LEU A 269 -13.55 2.11 4.01
CA LEU A 269 -14.27 1.63 5.17
C LEU A 269 -13.72 0.28 5.61
N TYR A 270 -13.35 0.22 6.87
CA TYR A 270 -12.81 -0.96 7.52
C TYR A 270 -13.67 -1.36 8.70
N ILE A 271 -13.53 -2.60 9.13
CA ILE A 271 -14.10 -3.10 10.38
C ILE A 271 -13.01 -3.61 11.29
N GLY A 272 -13.25 -3.47 12.57
CA GLY A 272 -12.28 -3.88 13.56
C GLY A 272 -12.71 -3.60 14.99
N TRP A 273 -11.73 -3.59 15.85
CA TRP A 273 -11.86 -3.41 17.27
C TRP A 273 -11.32 -2.05 17.70
N ALA A 274 -12.07 -1.33 18.52
CA ALA A 274 -11.62 -0.10 19.19
C ALA A 274 -11.40 -0.40 20.67
N LYS A 275 -10.17 -0.19 21.15
CA LYS A 275 -9.82 -0.30 22.56
C LYS A 275 -9.61 1.07 23.14
N ILE A 276 -10.41 1.43 24.15
CA ILE A 276 -10.45 2.76 24.78
C ILE A 276 -9.80 2.66 26.17
N ASP A 277 -8.86 3.56 26.46
CA ASP A 277 -8.16 3.69 27.74
C ASP A 277 -7.63 2.35 28.31
N ARG A 278 -7.27 1.42 27.43
CA ARG A 278 -6.79 0.04 27.76
C ARG A 278 -7.79 -0.86 28.48
N GLN A 279 -9.03 -0.43 28.65
CA GLN A 279 -10.02 -1.19 29.42
C GLN A 279 -11.20 -1.67 28.58
N LYS A 280 -11.78 -0.81 27.76
CA LYS A 280 -13.01 -1.10 27.01
C LYS A 280 -12.71 -1.46 25.56
N VAL A 281 -13.21 -2.59 25.11
CA VAL A 281 -13.07 -3.07 23.74
C VAL A 281 -14.44 -3.13 23.08
N LEU A 282 -14.58 -2.41 21.96
CA LEU A 282 -15.83 -2.26 21.21
C LEU A 282 -15.62 -2.63 19.75
N LYS A 283 -16.68 -3.13 19.12
CA LYS A 283 -16.73 -3.31 17.67
C LYS A 283 -16.92 -1.96 16.99
N ALA A 284 -16.17 -1.73 15.91
CA ALA A 284 -16.21 -0.45 15.23
C ALA A 284 -16.18 -0.58 13.70
N VAL A 285 -16.88 0.36 13.04
CA VAL A 285 -16.60 0.75 11.65
C VAL A 285 -15.56 1.85 11.68
N ILE A 286 -14.52 1.72 10.89
CA ILE A 286 -13.42 2.68 10.81
C ILE A 286 -13.38 3.24 9.39
N SER A 287 -13.54 4.56 9.27
CA SER A 287 -13.38 5.27 8.00
C SER A 287 -12.01 5.93 7.95
N ILE A 288 -11.26 5.63 6.90
CA ILE A 288 -9.96 6.24 6.64
C ILE A 288 -10.02 6.96 5.29
N GLY A 289 -9.67 8.23 5.30
CA GLY A 289 -9.71 9.08 4.10
C GLY A 289 -8.85 10.33 4.27
N TRP A 290 -8.99 11.26 3.31
CA TRP A 290 -8.24 12.50 3.29
C TRP A 290 -9.15 13.71 3.41
N ASP A 291 -8.77 14.70 4.19
CA ASP A 291 -9.43 16.01 4.21
C ASP A 291 -8.88 16.87 3.06
N LEU A 292 -9.67 16.97 1.99
CA LEU A 292 -9.31 17.74 0.80
C LEU A 292 -9.63 19.23 0.93
N ASN A 293 -10.28 19.66 2.03
CA ASN A 293 -10.66 21.07 2.23
C ASN A 293 -9.54 21.90 2.87
N CYS A 294 -8.48 21.27 3.35
CA CYS A 294 -7.33 21.95 3.90
C CYS A 294 -6.25 22.14 2.82
N CYS A 295 -5.57 23.30 2.84
CA CYS A 295 -4.39 23.54 2.00
C CYS A 295 -3.28 22.48 2.21
N ILE A 296 -3.34 21.76 3.33
CA ILE A 296 -2.50 20.61 3.65
C ILE A 296 -3.46 19.43 3.76
N SER A 297 -3.33 18.46 2.86
CA SER A 297 -4.13 17.23 2.92
C SER A 297 -3.78 16.46 4.18
N LYS A 298 -4.70 16.43 5.14
CA LYS A 298 -4.58 15.64 6.36
C LYS A 298 -5.37 14.35 6.22
N ARG A 299 -4.80 13.25 6.71
CA ARG A 299 -5.53 12.00 6.85
C ARG A 299 -6.61 12.19 7.93
N LYS A 300 -7.80 11.68 7.64
CA LYS A 300 -8.94 11.69 8.55
C LYS A 300 -9.30 10.25 8.89
N ILE A 301 -9.20 9.90 10.17
CA ILE A 301 -9.59 8.59 10.69
C ILE A 301 -10.78 8.82 11.60
N GLN A 302 -11.91 8.19 11.27
CA GLN A 302 -13.14 8.24 12.07
C GLN A 302 -13.47 6.82 12.54
N ALA A 303 -13.79 6.67 13.82
CA ALA A 303 -14.23 5.42 14.40
C ALA A 303 -15.68 5.55 14.89
N PHE A 304 -16.54 4.63 14.45
CA PHE A 304 -17.96 4.55 14.81
C PHE A 304 -18.20 3.24 15.54
N THR A 305 -18.49 3.32 16.83
CA THR A 305 -18.80 2.13 17.62
C THR A 305 -20.19 1.60 17.26
N VAL A 306 -20.33 0.28 17.18
CA VAL A 306 -21.56 -0.35 16.67
C VAL A 306 -22.63 -0.51 17.75
N ASP A 307 -22.22 -0.78 18.99
CA ASP A 307 -23.12 -1.15 20.09
C ASP A 307 -23.33 -0.02 21.09
N GLU A 308 -22.60 1.12 20.99
CA GLU A 308 -22.70 2.27 21.87
C GLU A 308 -22.60 3.57 21.08
N SER A 309 -23.17 4.67 21.61
CA SER A 309 -23.00 5.99 20.99
C SER A 309 -21.61 6.54 21.28
N ASN A 310 -20.99 7.16 20.28
CA ASN A 310 -19.68 7.83 20.43
C ASN A 310 -19.74 9.07 21.36
N GLU A 311 -20.94 9.56 21.69
CA GLU A 311 -21.15 10.74 22.53
C GLU A 311 -20.60 10.60 23.95
N SER A 312 -20.40 9.37 24.42
CA SER A 312 -19.81 9.08 25.74
C SER A 312 -18.29 8.98 25.75
N ILE A 313 -17.62 9.11 24.59
CA ILE A 313 -16.18 8.94 24.47
C ILE A 313 -15.54 10.31 24.20
N HIS A 314 -14.91 10.89 25.22
CA HIS A 314 -14.23 12.18 25.14
C HIS A 314 -12.73 12.03 25.39
N ASP A 315 -11.92 12.68 24.57
CA ASP A 315 -10.45 12.83 24.69
C ASP A 315 -9.70 11.62 25.29
N SER A 316 -10.02 10.45 24.79
CA SER A 316 -9.50 9.18 25.29
C SER A 316 -8.39 8.64 24.41
N LYS A 317 -7.44 7.92 25.01
CA LYS A 317 -6.49 7.11 24.22
C LYS A 317 -7.21 5.95 23.56
N MET A 318 -7.11 5.86 22.25
CA MET A 318 -7.75 4.81 21.48
C MET A 318 -6.74 4.04 20.65
N GLN A 319 -6.87 2.72 20.66
CA GLN A 319 -6.21 1.80 19.75
C GLN A 319 -7.25 1.18 18.83
N LEU A 320 -7.04 1.26 17.54
CA LEU A 320 -7.85 0.59 16.53
C LEU A 320 -7.10 -0.62 15.99
N LEU A 321 -7.80 -1.73 15.82
CA LEU A 321 -7.33 -2.94 15.18
C LEU A 321 -8.24 -3.26 14.01
N LEU A 322 -7.81 -2.92 12.80
CA LEU A 322 -8.53 -3.18 11.56
C LEU A 322 -8.27 -4.63 11.13
N VAL A 323 -9.32 -5.37 10.81
CA VAL A 323 -9.21 -6.79 10.45
C VAL A 323 -10.04 -7.18 9.22
N GLY A 324 -10.84 -6.25 8.73
CA GLY A 324 -11.65 -6.45 7.54
C GLY A 324 -11.85 -5.14 6.77
N TYR A 325 -11.92 -5.25 5.44
CA TYR A 325 -12.26 -4.16 4.54
C TYR A 325 -13.68 -4.33 4.03
N LEU A 326 -14.50 -3.29 4.13
CA LEU A 326 -15.88 -3.30 3.65
C LEU A 326 -16.00 -2.81 2.21
N ARG A 327 -15.60 -1.58 1.99
CA ARG A 327 -15.78 -0.93 0.70
C ARG A 327 -14.96 0.37 0.60
N ARG A 328 -14.83 0.85 -0.62
CA ARG A 328 -14.30 2.17 -0.90
C ARG A 328 -15.16 3.23 -0.21
N SER A 329 -14.53 4.22 0.39
CA SER A 329 -15.22 5.40 0.88
C SER A 329 -15.59 6.28 -0.32
N CYS A 330 -16.89 6.47 -0.56
CA CYS A 330 -17.35 7.37 -1.61
C CYS A 330 -17.34 8.81 -1.05
N TYR A 331 -16.26 9.52 -1.27
CA TYR A 331 -16.27 10.97 -1.12
C TYR A 331 -16.80 11.61 -2.41
N ALA A 332 -18.10 11.70 -2.54
CA ALA A 332 -18.71 12.54 -3.57
C ALA A 332 -18.62 14.01 -3.11
N GLY A 333 -17.67 14.76 -3.67
CA GLY A 333 -17.53 16.22 -3.62
C GLY A 333 -17.99 16.94 -2.35
N ASN A 334 -17.19 17.84 -1.79
CA ASN A 334 -17.52 18.86 -0.77
C ASN A 334 -18.27 18.47 0.53
N MET A 335 -18.63 17.20 0.78
CA MET A 335 -19.35 16.77 1.97
C MET A 335 -18.53 15.81 2.84
N LEU A 336 -17.41 16.28 3.38
CA LEU A 336 -16.60 15.56 4.37
C LEU A 336 -17.28 15.41 5.75
N ASN A 337 -18.43 16.04 5.96
CA ASN A 337 -19.06 16.10 7.27
C ASN A 337 -20.08 14.99 7.55
N ASN A 338 -20.51 14.21 6.55
CA ASN A 338 -21.50 13.17 6.76
C ASN A 338 -21.12 11.89 6.02
N LEU A 339 -20.12 11.17 6.52
CA LEU A 339 -19.99 9.76 6.15
C LEU A 339 -21.15 9.02 6.83
N GLU A 340 -22.14 8.64 6.04
CA GLU A 340 -23.26 7.85 6.54
C GLU A 340 -22.81 6.40 6.66
N ILE A 341 -22.68 5.93 7.91
CA ILE A 341 -22.50 4.51 8.20
C ILE A 341 -23.87 3.85 8.05
N LEU A 342 -23.97 3.00 7.07
CA LEU A 342 -25.21 2.28 6.77
C LEU A 342 -25.50 1.23 7.85
N GLU A 343 -26.77 0.94 8.11
CA GLU A 343 -27.12 -0.19 9.00
C GLU A 343 -26.55 -1.52 8.51
N GLU A 344 -26.41 -1.68 7.18
CA GLU A 344 -25.75 -2.84 6.57
C GLU A 344 -24.28 -2.96 6.97
N ASP A 345 -23.55 -1.83 7.08
CA ASP A 345 -22.16 -1.81 7.54
C ASP A 345 -22.08 -2.30 8.98
N LYS A 346 -23.00 -1.87 9.86
CA LYS A 346 -23.06 -2.32 11.27
C LYS A 346 -23.42 -3.80 11.41
N LEU A 347 -24.30 -4.29 10.55
CA LEU A 347 -24.64 -5.72 10.51
C LEU A 347 -23.46 -6.56 10.08
N ALA A 348 -22.72 -6.13 9.04
CA ALA A 348 -21.50 -6.79 8.59
C ALA A 348 -20.44 -6.84 9.70
N VAL A 349 -20.25 -5.73 10.43
CA VAL A 349 -19.34 -5.70 11.60
C VAL A 349 -19.72 -6.72 12.66
N ARG A 350 -21.01 -6.79 13.02
CA ARG A 350 -21.49 -7.75 14.03
C ARG A 350 -21.28 -9.20 13.57
N ALA A 351 -21.64 -9.50 12.33
CA ALA A 351 -21.49 -10.84 11.76
C ALA A 351 -20.01 -11.26 11.73
N PHE A 352 -19.17 -10.45 11.11
CA PHE A 352 -17.77 -10.77 10.90
C PHE A 352 -16.95 -10.87 12.19
N LEU A 353 -17.07 -9.89 13.10
CA LEU A 353 -16.31 -9.87 14.37
C LEU A 353 -16.82 -10.87 15.42
N ASN A 354 -17.97 -11.53 15.17
CA ASN A 354 -18.42 -12.66 15.99
C ASN A 354 -17.79 -13.99 15.56
N LEU A 355 -17.17 -14.05 14.39
CA LEU A 355 -16.44 -15.24 13.96
C LEU A 355 -15.23 -15.48 14.87
N PRO A 356 -14.97 -16.72 15.31
CA PRO A 356 -13.87 -17.02 16.24
C PRO A 356 -12.50 -16.54 15.75
N ALA A 357 -12.23 -16.63 14.44
CA ALA A 357 -10.97 -16.21 13.84
C ALA A 357 -10.71 -14.70 13.97
N PHE A 358 -11.77 -13.87 14.03
CA PHE A 358 -11.68 -12.42 14.09
C PHE A 358 -12.06 -11.84 15.45
N SER A 359 -12.19 -12.69 16.48
CA SER A 359 -12.46 -12.24 17.85
C SER A 359 -11.26 -11.44 18.39
N TYR A 360 -11.53 -10.44 19.22
CA TYR A 360 -10.48 -9.60 19.81
C TYR A 360 -9.41 -10.42 20.55
N ASN A 361 -9.83 -11.42 21.31
CA ASN A 361 -8.89 -12.23 22.09
C ASN A 361 -7.95 -13.02 21.20
N THR A 362 -8.45 -13.63 20.12
CA THR A 362 -7.65 -14.36 19.16
C THR A 362 -6.60 -13.44 18.52
N LEU A 363 -7.05 -12.29 18.00
CA LEU A 363 -6.19 -11.34 17.30
C LEU A 363 -5.19 -10.65 18.23
N ASN A 364 -5.59 -10.32 19.47
CA ASN A 364 -4.70 -9.67 20.43
C ASN A 364 -3.57 -10.61 20.91
N THR A 365 -3.82 -11.89 20.99
CA THR A 365 -2.80 -12.90 21.31
C THR A 365 -1.75 -12.97 20.19
N PHE A 366 -2.17 -12.94 18.93
CA PHE A 366 -1.26 -12.88 17.79
C PHE A 366 -0.41 -11.61 17.76
N LEU A 367 -0.95 -10.48 18.19
CA LEU A 367 -0.24 -9.19 18.19
C LEU A 367 0.69 -8.99 19.39
N GLN A 368 0.55 -9.78 20.43
CA GLN A 368 1.40 -9.75 21.63
C GLN A 368 2.49 -10.82 21.64
N GLY A 369 2.33 -11.88 20.85
CA GLY A 369 3.32 -12.91 20.64
C GLY A 369 4.23 -12.53 19.46
N ASP A 370 5.51 -12.41 19.70
CA ASP A 370 6.52 -12.37 18.65
C ASP A 370 6.29 -13.55 17.69
N ALA A 371 6.18 -13.25 16.41
CA ALA A 371 6.29 -14.15 15.26
C ALA A 371 5.71 -15.58 15.45
N VAL A 372 4.43 -15.75 15.20
CA VAL A 372 3.87 -17.06 14.89
C VAL A 372 3.04 -16.97 13.61
N GLU A 373 3.61 -17.59 12.59
CA GLU A 373 3.04 -18.18 11.36
C GLU A 373 1.79 -17.61 10.68
N ASP A 374 1.98 -17.36 9.39
CA ASP A 374 1.08 -16.99 8.28
C ASP A 374 -0.17 -17.89 8.05
N SER A 375 -0.85 -18.38 9.11
CA SER A 375 -1.93 -19.38 8.94
C SER A 375 -3.36 -18.86 9.16
N LEU A 376 -3.61 -17.55 9.14
CA LEU A 376 -4.95 -17.01 9.45
C LEU A 376 -5.81 -16.59 8.24
N LEU A 377 -5.33 -16.71 7.02
CA LEU A 377 -6.18 -16.50 5.85
C LEU A 377 -6.59 -17.85 5.24
N PRO A 378 -7.89 -18.11 5.02
CA PRO A 378 -8.39 -19.36 4.46
C PRO A 378 -8.02 -19.54 2.98
#